data_405bc847a7e7e1123fb2c026e6018136
#
_entry.id   405bc847a7e7e1123fb2c026e6018136
#
_cell.length_a   1.000
_cell.length_b   1.000
_cell.length_c   1.000
_cell.angle_alpha   90.00
_cell.angle_beta   90.00
_cell.angle_gamma   90.00
#
_symmetry.space_group_name_H-M   'P 1'
#
loop_
_entity.id
_entity.type
_entity.pdbx_description
1 polymer ?
#
loop_
_entity_poly.entity_id
_entity_poly.type
_entity_poly.pdbx_seq_one_letter_code
_entity_poly.pdbx_strand_id
1 'polypeptide(L)'
;MKEYNKSNIPLARDLRKNMTPWERKLWYQFLNQYPLRFQRQKVIGEYIVDFYCAKAGLAIELDGGGHYCQEQREKDEHRTRMLEKMGVRVVRICNLDIDKNFAGVCDFLDMEVKKSLPQSAVLTAPSSEGACLRGSKPGKIFALGFFDGVHLGHQALLEQCVELARRLNATPAAITFDRHPQSLFTSTPPGLINSNADRDALLCRFGMESIHRLEVSAEVMSTNWRIFLENLLEKGAVGFVCGDDFRFGHKGEGNAEKLAAFCGERDLPCMIVPEQTLDGIRISSTHIRSLIEAGDMEEAEKFLGHPHILSGEVVSGRKIGRTIGVPTANILIPNGVVTPKLGVYACTCQIEGKEYLSVTNIGSRPTVGGHQTRAESWILDFDGDLYGKTVTLEFHKFLRAEVKFENLTALCAQIQRDAVETRALLR
;
A
#
# COMPACT_ATOMS: atom_id res chain seq x y z
N MET A 1 -22.89 32.43 -12.91
CA MET A 1 -21.76 32.28 -13.87
C MET A 1 -20.59 33.02 -13.27
N LYS A 2 -19.43 32.36 -13.05
CA LYS A 2 -18.26 33.08 -12.51
C LYS A 2 -17.73 34.03 -13.58
N GLU A 3 -17.53 35.30 -13.22
CA GLU A 3 -16.94 36.30 -14.12
C GLU A 3 -15.56 35.84 -14.59
N TYR A 4 -15.25 36.03 -15.86
CA TYR A 4 -13.95 35.67 -16.43
C TYR A 4 -13.45 36.75 -17.41
N ASN A 5 -12.15 36.94 -17.43
CA ASN A 5 -11.52 37.94 -18.33
C ASN A 5 -11.48 37.40 -19.75
N LYS A 6 -12.21 38.04 -20.65
CA LYS A 6 -12.31 37.64 -22.08
C LYS A 6 -10.98 37.75 -22.81
N SER A 7 -10.03 38.58 -22.35
CA SER A 7 -8.71 38.75 -22.97
C SER A 7 -7.83 37.50 -22.85
N ASN A 8 -8.08 36.63 -21.85
CA ASN A 8 -7.32 35.39 -21.63
C ASN A 8 -7.83 34.20 -22.47
N ILE A 9 -8.94 34.35 -23.23
CA ILE A 9 -9.47 33.25 -24.06
C ILE A 9 -8.54 32.85 -25.19
N PRO A 10 -7.90 33.78 -25.93
CA PRO A 10 -6.95 33.39 -27.00
C PRO A 10 -5.75 32.65 -26.44
N LEU A 11 -5.18 33.09 -25.31
CA LEU A 11 -4.06 32.45 -24.62
C LEU A 11 -4.44 31.02 -24.15
N ALA A 12 -5.61 30.86 -23.51
CA ALA A 12 -6.10 29.55 -23.10
C ALA A 12 -6.35 28.59 -24.28
N ARG A 13 -6.68 29.10 -25.47
CA ARG A 13 -6.82 28.29 -26.69
C ARG A 13 -5.45 27.81 -27.20
N ASP A 14 -4.45 28.65 -27.12
CA ASP A 14 -3.09 28.32 -27.54
C ASP A 14 -2.47 27.29 -26.61
N LEU A 15 -2.59 27.47 -25.31
CA LEU A 15 -2.15 26.52 -24.29
C LEU A 15 -2.82 25.14 -24.44
N ARG A 16 -4.11 25.07 -24.82
CA ARG A 16 -4.78 23.79 -25.11
C ARG A 16 -4.20 23.03 -26.30
N LYS A 17 -3.64 23.73 -27.27
CA LYS A 17 -2.97 23.12 -28.45
C LYS A 17 -1.56 22.66 -28.11
N ASN A 18 -0.87 23.39 -27.21
CA ASN A 18 0.53 23.22 -26.88
C ASN A 18 0.69 22.64 -25.45
N MET A 19 0.04 21.48 -25.19
CA MET A 19 0.15 20.80 -23.91
C MET A 19 1.59 20.32 -23.64
N THR A 20 2.05 20.50 -22.41
CA THR A 20 3.30 19.89 -21.93
C THR A 20 3.21 18.35 -21.92
N PRO A 21 4.32 17.62 -21.89
CA PRO A 21 4.29 16.15 -21.79
C PRO A 21 3.51 15.65 -20.57
N TRP A 22 3.66 16.31 -19.42
CA TRP A 22 2.98 15.94 -18.15
C TRP A 22 1.48 16.24 -18.19
N GLU A 23 1.06 17.40 -18.71
CA GLU A 23 -0.36 17.69 -18.94
C GLU A 23 -1.00 16.66 -19.88
N ARG A 24 -0.29 16.28 -20.96
CA ARG A 24 -0.75 15.28 -21.92
C ARG A 24 -0.93 13.91 -21.26
N LYS A 25 0.06 13.47 -20.43
CA LYS A 25 0.02 12.22 -19.72
C LYS A 25 -1.16 12.18 -18.74
N LEU A 26 -1.29 13.22 -17.88
CA LEU A 26 -2.37 13.31 -16.89
C LEU A 26 -3.76 13.40 -17.56
N TRP A 27 -3.87 14.14 -18.66
CA TRP A 27 -5.13 14.28 -19.37
C TRP A 27 -5.59 12.97 -20.00
N TYR A 28 -4.78 12.36 -20.86
CA TYR A 28 -5.20 11.20 -21.63
C TYR A 28 -5.26 9.90 -20.86
N GLN A 29 -4.44 9.74 -19.83
CA GLN A 29 -4.40 8.51 -19.04
C GLN A 29 -5.30 8.54 -17.80
N PHE A 30 -5.79 9.73 -17.37
CA PHE A 30 -6.61 9.84 -16.18
C PHE A 30 -7.80 10.81 -16.32
N LEU A 31 -7.57 12.12 -16.46
CA LEU A 31 -8.63 13.13 -16.32
C LEU A 31 -9.70 13.11 -17.42
N ASN A 32 -9.34 12.70 -18.63
CA ASN A 32 -10.29 12.62 -19.75
C ASN A 32 -11.32 11.49 -19.59
N GLN A 33 -10.94 10.43 -18.86
CA GLN A 33 -11.78 9.26 -18.57
C GLN A 33 -12.41 9.33 -17.17
N TYR A 34 -12.14 10.38 -16.41
CA TYR A 34 -12.63 10.54 -15.05
C TYR A 34 -14.15 10.72 -15.01
N PRO A 35 -14.90 10.13 -14.03
CA PRO A 35 -16.36 10.21 -13.95
C PRO A 35 -16.94 11.62 -13.92
N LEU A 36 -16.16 12.61 -13.45
CA LEU A 36 -16.53 14.01 -13.48
C LEU A 36 -15.80 14.72 -14.60
N ARG A 37 -16.50 15.64 -15.26
CA ARG A 37 -15.95 16.39 -16.38
C ARG A 37 -14.90 17.40 -15.94
N PHE A 38 -13.66 17.19 -16.37
CA PHE A 38 -12.59 18.18 -16.30
C PHE A 38 -12.54 19.04 -17.56
N GLN A 39 -12.09 20.27 -17.42
CA GLN A 39 -11.84 21.22 -18.51
C GLN A 39 -10.36 21.60 -18.48
N ARG A 40 -9.71 21.61 -19.66
CA ARG A 40 -8.30 22.01 -19.79
C ARG A 40 -8.18 23.52 -19.94
N GLN A 41 -7.12 24.10 -19.41
CA GLN A 41 -6.75 25.52 -19.55
C GLN A 41 -7.99 26.41 -19.39
N LYS A 42 -8.59 26.34 -18.19
CA LYS A 42 -9.82 27.05 -17.87
C LYS A 42 -9.52 28.44 -17.34
N VAL A 43 -10.11 29.47 -17.95
CA VAL A 43 -10.08 30.85 -17.43
C VAL A 43 -11.05 30.97 -16.25
N ILE A 44 -10.56 31.40 -15.10
CA ILE A 44 -11.32 31.69 -13.87
C ILE A 44 -10.87 33.04 -13.34
N GLY A 45 -11.73 34.05 -13.37
CA GLY A 45 -11.33 35.41 -13.10
C GLY A 45 -10.25 35.89 -14.08
N GLU A 46 -9.11 36.30 -13.54
CA GLU A 46 -7.92 36.71 -14.31
C GLU A 46 -6.91 35.59 -14.54
N TYR A 47 -7.17 34.38 -14.05
CA TYR A 47 -6.21 33.26 -14.06
C TYR A 47 -6.62 32.17 -15.04
N ILE A 48 -5.62 31.47 -15.59
CA ILE A 48 -5.82 30.25 -16.37
C ILE A 48 -5.30 29.10 -15.52
N VAL A 49 -6.10 28.05 -15.29
CA VAL A 49 -5.70 26.84 -14.55
C VAL A 49 -5.61 25.67 -15.52
N ASP A 50 -4.63 24.77 -15.31
CA ASP A 50 -4.36 23.68 -16.24
C ASP A 50 -5.56 22.75 -16.40
N PHE A 51 -6.14 22.28 -15.30
CA PHE A 51 -7.35 21.48 -15.29
C PHE A 51 -8.35 21.98 -14.25
N TYR A 52 -9.62 21.95 -14.58
CA TYR A 52 -10.70 22.41 -13.70
C TYR A 52 -11.91 21.48 -13.73
N CYS A 53 -12.36 21.04 -12.57
CA CYS A 53 -13.63 20.33 -12.36
C CYS A 53 -14.66 21.24 -11.73
N ALA A 54 -15.66 21.66 -12.47
CA ALA A 54 -16.69 22.57 -11.97
C ALA A 54 -17.57 21.96 -10.89
N LYS A 55 -17.84 20.65 -10.94
CA LYS A 55 -18.64 19.94 -9.92
C LYS A 55 -17.92 19.86 -8.57
N ALA A 56 -16.61 19.63 -8.59
CA ALA A 56 -15.80 19.58 -7.38
C ALA A 56 -15.29 20.96 -6.92
N GLY A 57 -15.43 22.01 -7.74
CA GLY A 57 -14.81 23.30 -7.45
C GLY A 57 -13.28 23.22 -7.35
N LEU A 58 -12.67 22.28 -8.05
CA LEU A 58 -11.26 21.92 -7.93
C LEU A 58 -10.48 22.31 -9.18
N ALA A 59 -9.38 23.04 -9.00
CA ALA A 59 -8.37 23.30 -10.02
C ALA A 59 -7.11 22.47 -9.73
N ILE A 60 -6.51 21.92 -10.77
CA ILE A 60 -5.24 21.18 -10.71
C ILE A 60 -4.23 21.98 -11.54
N GLU A 61 -3.08 22.27 -10.97
CA GLU A 61 -1.94 22.94 -11.61
C GLU A 61 -0.71 22.04 -11.57
N LEU A 62 0.06 22.01 -12.68
CA LEU A 62 1.26 21.22 -12.79
C LEU A 62 2.49 22.12 -12.65
N ASP A 63 3.28 21.89 -11.60
CA ASP A 63 4.46 22.68 -11.30
C ASP A 63 5.74 22.03 -11.84
N GLY A 64 6.47 22.75 -12.67
CA GLY A 64 7.85 22.40 -13.04
C GLY A 64 8.79 22.72 -11.86
N GLY A 65 9.58 21.74 -11.40
CA GLY A 65 10.49 21.85 -10.25
C GLY A 65 11.63 22.87 -10.43
N GLY A 66 11.33 24.14 -10.58
CA GLY A 66 12.28 25.25 -10.65
C GLY A 66 12.49 25.90 -9.28
N HIS A 67 13.71 26.40 -9.02
CA HIS A 67 14.04 27.18 -7.82
C HIS A 67 13.19 28.46 -7.75
N TYR A 68 12.24 28.50 -6.82
CA TYR A 68 11.39 29.66 -6.62
C TYR A 68 12.12 30.77 -5.86
N CYS A 69 12.30 31.92 -6.52
CA CYS A 69 12.62 33.16 -5.83
C CYS A 69 11.44 33.58 -4.91
N GLN A 70 11.75 34.30 -3.85
CA GLN A 70 10.74 34.70 -2.82
C GLN A 70 9.56 35.48 -3.41
N GLU A 71 9.79 36.34 -4.40
CA GLU A 71 8.75 37.09 -5.13
C GLU A 71 7.77 36.20 -5.92
N GLN A 72 8.24 35.05 -6.42
CA GLN A 72 7.39 34.10 -7.14
C GLN A 72 6.40 33.41 -6.18
N ARG A 73 6.87 33.06 -4.98
CA ARG A 73 6.05 32.46 -3.93
C ARG A 73 4.92 33.36 -3.49
N GLU A 74 5.19 34.64 -3.28
CA GLU A 74 4.19 35.64 -2.89
C GLU A 74 3.10 35.82 -3.96
N LYS A 75 3.49 35.83 -5.24
CA LYS A 75 2.54 35.90 -6.37
C LYS A 75 1.66 34.64 -6.45
N ASP A 76 2.26 33.45 -6.25
CA ASP A 76 1.55 32.17 -6.29
C ASP A 76 0.60 32.00 -5.10
N GLU A 77 0.99 32.47 -3.92
CA GLU A 77 0.09 32.50 -2.75
C GLU A 77 -1.06 33.48 -2.93
N HIS A 78 -0.80 34.66 -3.53
CA HIS A 78 -1.84 35.63 -3.85
C HIS A 78 -2.83 35.04 -4.85
N ARG A 79 -2.35 34.39 -5.92
CA ARG A 79 -3.16 33.71 -6.93
C ARG A 79 -4.04 32.62 -6.30
N THR A 80 -3.48 31.79 -5.44
CA THR A 80 -4.21 30.74 -4.73
C THR A 80 -5.32 31.33 -3.87
N ARG A 81 -5.02 32.33 -3.04
CA ARG A 81 -6.01 33.02 -2.20
C ARG A 81 -7.15 33.66 -3.01
N MET A 82 -6.87 34.18 -4.20
CA MET A 82 -7.91 34.76 -5.07
C MET A 82 -8.81 33.68 -5.67
N LEU A 83 -8.27 32.53 -6.09
CA LEU A 83 -9.05 31.39 -6.57
C LEU A 83 -9.92 30.79 -5.47
N GLU A 84 -9.38 30.67 -4.25
CA GLU A 84 -10.12 30.20 -3.07
C GLU A 84 -11.28 31.13 -2.70
N LYS A 85 -11.10 32.46 -2.76
CA LYS A 85 -12.21 33.44 -2.58
C LYS A 85 -13.32 33.26 -3.62
N MET A 86 -12.98 32.77 -4.81
CA MET A 86 -13.97 32.42 -5.84
C MET A 86 -14.57 31.01 -5.64
N GLY A 87 -14.26 30.32 -4.52
CA GLY A 87 -14.72 28.97 -4.22
C GLY A 87 -14.09 27.92 -5.14
N VAL A 88 -12.84 28.12 -5.53
CA VAL A 88 -12.05 27.14 -6.30
C VAL A 88 -10.86 26.74 -5.44
N ARG A 89 -10.82 25.46 -5.05
CA ARG A 89 -9.68 24.88 -4.35
C ARG A 89 -8.60 24.54 -5.37
N VAL A 90 -7.34 24.85 -5.07
CA VAL A 90 -6.21 24.61 -5.96
C VAL A 90 -5.36 23.47 -5.41
N VAL A 91 -5.07 22.48 -6.24
CA VAL A 91 -4.14 21.39 -5.96
C VAL A 91 -2.98 21.48 -6.96
N ARG A 92 -1.75 21.47 -6.44
CA ARG A 92 -0.53 21.47 -7.25
C ARG A 92 0.14 20.12 -7.25
N ILE A 93 0.58 19.68 -8.40
CA ILE A 93 1.27 18.43 -8.64
C ILE A 93 2.63 18.72 -9.25
N CYS A 94 3.69 18.19 -8.65
CA CYS A 94 5.02 18.30 -9.22
C CYS A 94 5.14 17.41 -10.47
N ASN A 95 5.76 17.94 -11.52
CA ASN A 95 6.01 17.18 -12.75
C ASN A 95 6.82 15.90 -12.50
N LEU A 96 7.74 15.94 -11.52
CA LEU A 96 8.52 14.78 -11.10
C LEU A 96 7.65 13.66 -10.50
N ASP A 97 6.56 14.00 -9.82
CA ASP A 97 5.66 13.01 -9.25
C ASP A 97 4.86 12.30 -10.35
N ILE A 98 4.48 13.01 -11.42
CA ILE A 98 3.84 12.44 -12.61
C ILE A 98 4.78 11.44 -13.31
N ASP A 99 6.07 11.71 -13.34
CA ASP A 99 7.06 10.83 -13.95
C ASP A 99 7.37 9.61 -13.07
N LYS A 100 7.52 9.81 -11.76
CA LYS A 100 8.00 8.78 -10.84
C LYS A 100 6.89 7.94 -10.21
N ASN A 101 5.69 8.51 -10.01
CA ASN A 101 4.59 7.86 -9.31
C ASN A 101 3.22 8.29 -9.86
N PHE A 102 2.98 8.03 -11.14
CA PHE A 102 1.74 8.43 -11.79
C PHE A 102 0.48 7.84 -11.14
N ALA A 103 0.53 6.56 -10.70
CA ALA A 103 -0.59 5.91 -10.02
C ALA A 103 -0.93 6.62 -8.71
N GLY A 104 0.06 6.91 -7.88
CA GLY A 104 -0.14 7.67 -6.63
C GLY A 104 -0.68 9.08 -6.85
N VAL A 105 -0.28 9.75 -7.95
CA VAL A 105 -0.87 11.03 -8.35
C VAL A 105 -2.35 10.88 -8.71
N CYS A 106 -2.71 9.84 -9.45
CA CYS A 106 -4.11 9.57 -9.80
C CYS A 106 -4.97 9.30 -8.55
N ASP A 107 -4.47 8.48 -7.63
CA ASP A 107 -5.15 8.17 -6.36
C ASP A 107 -5.31 9.42 -5.49
N PHE A 108 -4.27 10.23 -5.38
CA PHE A 108 -4.30 11.50 -4.67
C PHE A 108 -5.35 12.46 -5.26
N LEU A 109 -5.37 12.62 -6.58
CA LEU A 109 -6.35 13.47 -7.25
C LEU A 109 -7.78 12.95 -7.12
N ASP A 110 -8.00 11.63 -7.17
CA ASP A 110 -9.31 11.01 -6.93
C ASP A 110 -9.81 11.31 -5.51
N MET A 111 -8.94 11.20 -4.51
CA MET A 111 -9.25 11.55 -3.13
C MET A 111 -9.57 13.04 -2.99
N GLU A 112 -8.81 13.92 -3.61
CA GLU A 112 -9.01 15.38 -3.53
C GLU A 112 -10.30 15.81 -4.23
N VAL A 113 -10.68 15.17 -5.34
CA VAL A 113 -11.98 15.38 -6.00
C VAL A 113 -13.12 14.94 -5.08
N LYS A 114 -13.02 13.76 -4.47
CA LYS A 114 -14.05 13.22 -3.54
C LYS A 114 -14.24 14.11 -2.31
N LYS A 115 -13.17 14.64 -1.72
CA LYS A 115 -13.23 15.60 -0.60
C LYS A 115 -13.92 16.91 -0.98
N SER A 116 -13.83 17.31 -2.24
CA SER A 116 -14.37 18.58 -2.73
C SER A 116 -15.85 18.54 -3.12
N LEU A 117 -16.44 17.35 -3.14
CA LEU A 117 -17.86 17.19 -3.46
C LEU A 117 -18.73 17.39 -2.21
N PRO A 118 -19.88 18.12 -2.30
CA PRO A 118 -20.88 18.11 -1.23
C PRO A 118 -21.29 16.66 -0.94
N GLN A 119 -21.43 16.30 0.33
CA GLN A 119 -21.80 14.93 0.76
C GLN A 119 -23.09 14.37 0.13
N SER A 120 -23.92 15.21 -0.48
CA SER A 120 -25.17 14.84 -1.18
C SER A 120 -24.99 14.52 -2.68
N ALA A 121 -23.78 14.61 -3.25
CA ALA A 121 -23.53 14.49 -4.69
C ALA A 121 -22.59 13.33 -5.07
N VAL A 122 -22.59 12.23 -4.34
CA VAL A 122 -21.93 11.00 -4.77
C VAL A 122 -22.81 10.33 -5.85
N LEU A 123 -22.59 10.70 -7.11
CA LEU A 123 -23.24 10.08 -8.24
C LEU A 123 -22.58 8.73 -8.58
N THR A 124 -23.37 7.69 -8.45
CA THR A 124 -23.16 6.37 -9.02
C THR A 124 -22.92 6.46 -10.52
N ALA A 125 -21.77 5.94 -10.99
CA ALA A 125 -21.61 5.56 -12.39
C ALA A 125 -22.44 4.30 -12.67
N PRO A 126 -23.17 4.19 -13.80
CA PRO A 126 -23.90 2.99 -14.14
C PRO A 126 -22.92 1.94 -14.70
N SER A 127 -22.63 0.90 -13.93
CA SER A 127 -22.20 -0.38 -14.49
C SER A 127 -23.47 -1.16 -14.86
N SER A 128 -23.55 -1.56 -16.12
CA SER A 128 -24.58 -2.45 -16.65
C SER A 128 -24.60 -3.76 -15.88
N GLU A 129 -25.71 -4.04 -15.27
CA GLU A 129 -26.45 -5.28 -15.07
C GLU A 129 -27.06 -5.41 -13.67
N GLY A 130 -28.38 -5.64 -13.64
CA GLY A 130 -29.10 -6.16 -12.46
C GLY A 130 -29.69 -5.10 -11.56
N ALA A 131 -30.97 -4.76 -11.83
CA ALA A 131 -31.82 -4.06 -10.87
C ALA A 131 -31.84 -4.80 -9.52
N CYS A 132 -31.19 -4.23 -8.49
CA CYS A 132 -31.42 -4.57 -7.13
C CYS A 132 -31.70 -3.29 -6.33
N LEU A 133 -32.74 -3.37 -5.53
CA LEU A 133 -33.38 -2.39 -4.68
C LEU A 133 -32.41 -1.39 -4.03
N ARG A 134 -32.84 -0.13 -3.89
CA ARG A 134 -32.22 0.96 -3.12
C ARG A 134 -31.93 0.49 -1.70
N GLY A 135 -30.71 -0.05 -1.48
CA GLY A 135 -30.15 -0.36 -0.18
C GLY A 135 -29.10 0.67 0.17
N SER A 136 -29.13 1.20 1.38
CA SER A 136 -27.99 1.85 2.03
C SER A 136 -26.74 1.00 1.81
N LYS A 137 -25.54 1.63 1.59
CA LYS A 137 -24.27 0.89 1.54
C LYS A 137 -24.22 -0.04 2.75
N PRO A 138 -23.87 -1.31 2.59
CA PRO A 138 -23.80 -2.24 3.72
C PRO A 138 -22.85 -1.65 4.76
N GLY A 139 -23.22 -1.72 6.05
CA GLY A 139 -22.36 -1.35 7.15
C GLY A 139 -21.07 -2.18 7.13
N LYS A 140 -20.07 -1.79 7.91
CA LYS A 140 -18.77 -2.48 7.97
C LYS A 140 -18.57 -3.12 9.32
N ILE A 141 -18.07 -4.35 9.36
CA ILE A 141 -17.48 -4.96 10.55
C ILE A 141 -15.98 -4.68 10.51
N PHE A 142 -15.47 -3.96 11.49
CA PHE A 142 -14.06 -3.62 11.57
C PHE A 142 -13.26 -4.60 12.42
N ALA A 143 -12.30 -5.26 11.79
CA ALA A 143 -11.20 -5.93 12.45
C ALA A 143 -10.15 -4.88 12.84
N LEU A 144 -9.85 -4.77 14.14
CA LEU A 144 -8.92 -3.78 14.67
C LEU A 144 -7.58 -4.46 14.99
N GLY A 145 -6.51 -4.05 14.31
CA GLY A 145 -5.18 -4.64 14.51
C GLY A 145 -4.09 -3.96 13.69
N PHE A 146 -2.84 -4.26 14.00
CA PHE A 146 -1.73 -3.83 13.16
C PHE A 146 -1.51 -4.78 11.97
N PHE A 147 -1.84 -6.05 12.17
CA PHE A 147 -1.79 -7.11 11.16
C PHE A 147 -0.42 -7.31 10.50
N ASP A 148 0.69 -7.03 11.22
CA ASP A 148 2.03 -7.27 10.71
C ASP A 148 2.30 -8.78 10.59
N GLY A 149 2.52 -9.25 9.36
CA GLY A 149 2.69 -10.66 9.05
C GLY A 149 1.39 -11.44 8.83
N VAL A 150 0.22 -10.90 9.16
CA VAL A 150 -1.10 -11.59 9.08
C VAL A 150 -1.04 -13.04 9.56
N HIS A 151 -0.35 -13.26 10.69
CA HIS A 151 -0.10 -14.57 11.30
C HIS A 151 -1.38 -15.27 11.79
N LEU A 152 -1.30 -16.53 12.20
CA LEU A 152 -2.47 -17.36 12.60
C LEU A 152 -3.38 -16.66 13.63
N GLY A 153 -2.81 -15.93 14.61
CA GLY A 153 -3.60 -15.13 15.56
C GLY A 153 -4.40 -14.01 14.88
N HIS A 154 -3.80 -13.35 13.86
CA HIS A 154 -4.51 -12.37 13.04
C HIS A 154 -5.57 -13.02 12.17
N GLN A 155 -5.28 -14.20 11.58
CA GLN A 155 -6.21 -14.93 10.72
C GLN A 155 -7.46 -15.35 11.51
N ALA A 156 -7.30 -15.85 12.74
CA ALA A 156 -8.44 -16.16 13.61
C ALA A 156 -9.35 -14.94 13.85
N LEU A 157 -8.76 -13.75 14.02
CA LEU A 157 -9.50 -12.50 14.18
C LEU A 157 -10.21 -12.08 12.87
N LEU A 158 -9.53 -12.20 11.73
CA LEU A 158 -10.12 -11.87 10.42
C LEU A 158 -11.25 -12.82 10.06
N GLU A 159 -11.13 -14.12 10.37
CA GLU A 159 -12.18 -15.11 10.17
C GLU A 159 -13.45 -14.75 10.96
N GLN A 160 -13.30 -14.37 12.23
CA GLN A 160 -14.44 -13.90 13.04
C GLN A 160 -15.06 -12.63 12.46
N CYS A 161 -14.24 -11.72 11.90
CA CYS A 161 -14.73 -10.53 11.24
C CYS A 161 -15.57 -10.87 9.99
N VAL A 162 -15.08 -11.76 9.13
CA VAL A 162 -15.80 -12.25 7.94
C VAL A 162 -17.10 -12.92 8.32
N GLU A 163 -17.09 -13.80 9.33
CA GLU A 163 -18.28 -14.52 9.77
C GLU A 163 -19.33 -13.56 10.36
N LEU A 164 -18.91 -12.59 11.17
CA LEU A 164 -19.81 -11.58 11.73
C LEU A 164 -20.39 -10.68 10.62
N ALA A 165 -19.57 -10.27 9.67
CA ALA A 165 -19.98 -9.47 8.51
C ALA A 165 -21.02 -10.24 7.67
N ARG A 166 -20.79 -11.53 7.40
CA ARG A 166 -21.73 -12.39 6.68
C ARG A 166 -23.09 -12.48 7.38
N ARG A 167 -23.11 -12.68 8.72
CA ARG A 167 -24.36 -12.75 9.51
C ARG A 167 -25.16 -11.45 9.46
N LEU A 168 -24.50 -10.32 9.44
CA LEU A 168 -25.13 -9.00 9.47
C LEU A 168 -25.31 -8.37 8.08
N ASN A 169 -24.99 -9.09 7.01
CA ASN A 169 -24.99 -8.57 5.64
C ASN A 169 -24.19 -7.25 5.55
N ALA A 170 -23.00 -7.23 6.16
CA ALA A 170 -22.09 -6.09 6.22
C ALA A 170 -20.79 -6.42 5.47
N THR A 171 -19.96 -5.42 5.23
CA THR A 171 -18.66 -5.57 4.57
C THR A 171 -17.57 -5.86 5.62
N PRO A 172 -16.78 -6.95 5.50
CA PRO A 172 -15.62 -7.15 6.35
C PRO A 172 -14.52 -6.14 6.03
N ALA A 173 -14.07 -5.42 7.04
CA ALA A 173 -13.11 -4.34 6.91
C ALA A 173 -11.98 -4.44 7.94
N ALA A 174 -10.76 -4.08 7.56
CA ALA A 174 -9.63 -3.99 8.49
C ALA A 174 -9.20 -2.55 8.73
N ILE A 175 -8.85 -2.23 9.98
CA ILE A 175 -8.10 -1.03 10.36
C ILE A 175 -6.66 -1.46 10.62
N THR A 176 -5.71 -0.82 9.95
CA THR A 176 -4.27 -1.03 10.14
C THR A 176 -3.51 0.29 10.08
N PHE A 177 -2.17 0.24 10.19
CA PHE A 177 -1.31 1.43 10.16
C PHE A 177 -0.32 1.35 9.00
N ASP A 178 0.12 2.52 8.49
CA ASP A 178 1.09 2.63 7.39
C ASP A 178 2.51 2.19 7.80
N ARG A 179 2.88 2.33 9.08
CA ARG A 179 4.16 1.96 9.65
C ARG A 179 3.99 1.52 11.11
N HIS A 180 5.04 0.96 11.68
CA HIS A 180 4.99 0.51 13.08
C HIS A 180 4.70 1.68 14.03
N PRO A 181 3.69 1.59 14.93
CA PRO A 181 3.34 2.70 15.84
C PRO A 181 4.51 3.23 16.67
N GLN A 182 5.46 2.35 17.03
CA GLN A 182 6.67 2.75 17.76
C GLN A 182 7.62 3.65 16.96
N SER A 183 7.45 3.79 15.64
CA SER A 183 8.29 4.67 14.82
C SER A 183 8.23 6.15 15.20
N LEU A 184 7.22 6.55 15.97
CA LEU A 184 7.15 7.92 16.55
C LEU A 184 7.97 8.08 17.83
N PHE A 185 8.33 6.99 18.48
CA PHE A 185 8.91 7.02 19.82
C PHE A 185 10.35 6.49 19.87
N THR A 186 10.80 5.84 18.81
CA THR A 186 12.17 5.31 18.72
C THR A 186 12.76 5.55 17.34
N SER A 187 14.07 5.81 17.29
CA SER A 187 14.83 5.91 16.03
C SER A 187 15.05 4.57 15.33
N THR A 188 14.87 3.46 16.06
CA THR A 188 15.05 2.09 15.56
C THR A 188 13.80 1.26 15.84
N PRO A 189 12.68 1.55 15.13
CA PRO A 189 11.47 0.74 15.28
C PRO A 189 11.71 -0.68 14.74
N PRO A 190 10.97 -1.68 15.25
CA PRO A 190 11.01 -3.02 14.67
C PRO A 190 10.69 -2.99 13.18
N GLY A 191 11.43 -3.76 12.37
CA GLY A 191 11.12 -3.95 10.96
C GLY A 191 9.75 -4.61 10.79
N LEU A 192 9.02 -4.25 9.75
CA LEU A 192 7.75 -4.89 9.39
C LEU A 192 8.03 -6.28 8.79
N ILE A 193 7.19 -7.26 9.10
CA ILE A 193 7.27 -8.59 8.45
C ILE A 193 6.95 -8.47 6.97
N ASN A 194 5.97 -7.64 6.62
CA ASN A 194 5.54 -7.42 5.24
C ASN A 194 5.52 -5.93 4.89
N SER A 195 5.75 -5.63 3.63
CA SER A 195 5.44 -4.32 3.07
C SER A 195 3.94 -4.00 3.22
N ASN A 196 3.56 -2.73 3.11
CA ASN A 196 2.14 -2.36 3.13
C ASN A 196 1.35 -3.05 2.00
N ALA A 197 1.95 -3.19 0.81
CA ALA A 197 1.32 -3.85 -0.33
C ALA A 197 1.11 -5.35 -0.08
N ASP A 198 2.13 -6.03 0.46
CA ASP A 198 2.06 -7.44 0.81
C ASP A 198 1.03 -7.69 1.91
N ARG A 199 1.01 -6.84 2.94
CA ARG A 199 0.03 -6.93 4.02
C ARG A 199 -1.40 -6.75 3.53
N ASP A 200 -1.64 -5.80 2.62
CA ASP A 200 -2.96 -5.61 2.01
C ASP A 200 -3.38 -6.82 1.18
N ALA A 201 -2.46 -7.38 0.39
CA ALA A 201 -2.72 -8.59 -0.38
C ALA A 201 -3.09 -9.78 0.53
N LEU A 202 -2.38 -9.94 1.66
CA LEU A 202 -2.71 -10.95 2.66
C LEU A 202 -4.07 -10.68 3.32
N LEU A 203 -4.36 -9.45 3.74
CA LEU A 203 -5.66 -9.09 4.30
C LEU A 203 -6.81 -9.40 3.33
N CYS A 204 -6.65 -9.08 2.03
CA CYS A 204 -7.62 -9.46 1.01
C CYS A 204 -7.72 -10.99 0.85
N ARG A 205 -6.59 -11.73 0.85
CA ARG A 205 -6.55 -13.19 0.79
C ARG A 205 -7.34 -13.82 1.95
N PHE A 206 -7.31 -13.21 3.14
CA PHE A 206 -8.05 -13.65 4.32
C PHE A 206 -9.44 -12.99 4.46
N GLY A 207 -10.00 -12.49 3.36
CA GLY A 207 -11.41 -12.13 3.24
C GLY A 207 -11.76 -10.68 3.57
N MET A 208 -10.80 -9.79 3.76
CA MET A 208 -11.10 -8.37 3.92
C MET A 208 -11.42 -7.72 2.57
N GLU A 209 -12.60 -7.09 2.49
CA GLU A 209 -13.06 -6.38 1.28
C GLU A 209 -12.74 -4.87 1.35
N SER A 210 -12.45 -4.35 2.54
CA SER A 210 -12.12 -2.93 2.75
C SER A 210 -10.96 -2.81 3.74
N ILE A 211 -9.91 -2.08 3.36
CA ILE A 211 -8.75 -1.85 4.22
C ILE A 211 -8.61 -0.36 4.47
N HIS A 212 -8.63 0.04 5.73
CA HIS A 212 -8.45 1.41 6.17
C HIS A 212 -7.10 1.55 6.86
N ARG A 213 -6.14 2.14 6.15
CA ARG A 213 -4.81 2.38 6.67
C ARG A 213 -4.75 3.75 7.32
N LEU A 214 -4.40 3.79 8.60
CA LEU A 214 -4.18 5.02 9.36
C LEU A 214 -2.71 5.43 9.23
N GLU A 215 -2.48 6.71 8.99
CA GLU A 215 -1.14 7.27 9.04
C GLU A 215 -0.68 7.37 10.50
N VAL A 216 0.51 6.82 10.80
CA VAL A 216 1.11 6.95 12.14
C VAL A 216 1.65 8.37 12.29
N SER A 217 0.87 9.24 12.91
CA SER A 217 1.20 10.63 13.21
C SER A 217 0.95 10.95 14.69
N ALA A 218 1.55 12.02 15.19
CA ALA A 218 1.31 12.46 16.58
C ALA A 218 -0.17 12.75 16.83
N GLU A 219 -0.88 13.27 15.84
CA GLU A 219 -2.32 13.57 15.91
C GLU A 219 -3.14 12.27 16.06
N VAL A 220 -2.93 11.30 15.18
CA VAL A 220 -3.64 10.00 15.21
C VAL A 220 -3.33 9.25 16.52
N MET A 221 -2.05 9.23 16.95
CA MET A 221 -1.64 8.52 18.16
C MET A 221 -2.06 9.24 19.47
N SER A 222 -2.44 10.51 19.40
CA SER A 222 -3.00 11.27 20.54
C SER A 222 -4.53 11.27 20.58
N THR A 223 -5.19 10.68 19.60
CA THR A 223 -6.66 10.60 19.56
C THR A 223 -7.20 9.82 20.76
N ASN A 224 -8.17 10.42 21.48
CA ASN A 224 -8.85 9.73 22.57
C ASN A 224 -9.50 8.43 22.06
N TRP A 225 -9.44 7.35 22.85
CA TRP A 225 -9.95 6.03 22.45
C TRP A 225 -11.45 6.05 22.06
N ARG A 226 -12.28 6.86 22.71
CA ARG A 226 -13.70 6.96 22.42
C ARG A 226 -13.93 7.69 21.10
N ILE A 227 -13.24 8.80 20.87
CA ILE A 227 -13.27 9.55 19.60
C ILE A 227 -12.79 8.65 18.44
N PHE A 228 -11.76 7.85 18.67
CA PHE A 228 -11.30 6.87 17.67
C PHE A 228 -12.44 5.93 17.23
N LEU A 229 -13.21 5.37 18.17
CA LEU A 229 -14.33 4.49 17.84
C LEU A 229 -15.50 5.25 17.20
N GLU A 230 -15.80 6.48 17.64
CA GLU A 230 -16.81 7.34 17.03
C GLU A 230 -16.49 7.67 15.58
N ASN A 231 -15.23 7.99 15.27
CA ASN A 231 -14.76 8.17 13.89
C ASN A 231 -14.94 6.90 13.01
N LEU A 232 -14.89 5.70 13.60
CA LEU A 232 -15.18 4.48 12.86
C LEU A 232 -16.67 4.28 12.62
N LEU A 233 -17.55 4.71 13.56
CA LEU A 233 -18.99 4.73 13.33
C LEU A 233 -19.35 5.67 12.16
N GLU A 234 -18.73 6.83 12.08
CA GLU A 234 -18.91 7.76 10.95
C GLU A 234 -18.44 7.15 9.60
N LYS A 235 -17.47 6.23 9.64
CA LYS A 235 -17.02 5.46 8.47
C LYS A 235 -17.91 4.24 8.16
N GLY A 236 -19.02 4.11 8.89
CA GLY A 236 -20.01 3.07 8.67
C GLY A 236 -19.78 1.79 9.46
N ALA A 237 -19.06 1.84 10.59
CA ALA A 237 -18.94 0.68 11.47
C ALA A 237 -20.31 0.29 12.04
N VAL A 238 -20.63 -1.00 11.94
CA VAL A 238 -21.82 -1.63 12.54
C VAL A 238 -21.45 -2.77 13.51
N GLY A 239 -20.15 -2.95 13.76
CA GLY A 239 -19.60 -3.91 14.70
C GLY A 239 -18.09 -3.96 14.63
N PHE A 240 -17.48 -4.61 15.63
CA PHE A 240 -16.04 -4.64 15.82
C PHE A 240 -15.54 -6.03 16.21
N VAL A 241 -14.32 -6.35 15.78
CA VAL A 241 -13.56 -7.53 16.20
C VAL A 241 -12.15 -7.10 16.55
N CYS A 242 -11.61 -7.51 17.70
CA CYS A 242 -10.23 -7.27 18.05
C CYS A 242 -9.63 -8.41 18.90
N GLY A 243 -8.32 -8.45 19.04
CA GLY A 243 -7.64 -9.31 20.01
C GLY A 243 -7.86 -8.82 21.46
N ASP A 244 -7.73 -9.70 22.43
CA ASP A 244 -7.84 -9.37 23.85
C ASP A 244 -6.69 -8.47 24.35
N ASP A 245 -5.53 -8.53 23.68
CA ASP A 245 -4.36 -7.71 23.97
C ASP A 245 -4.33 -6.38 23.19
N PHE A 246 -5.30 -6.14 22.29
CA PHE A 246 -5.31 -4.96 21.42
C PHE A 246 -5.46 -3.66 22.20
N ARG A 247 -4.59 -2.69 21.90
CA ARG A 247 -4.59 -1.35 22.49
C ARG A 247 -4.76 -0.27 21.43
N PHE A 248 -5.56 0.74 21.71
CA PHE A 248 -5.84 1.84 20.80
C PHE A 248 -6.09 3.16 21.53
N GLY A 249 -6.10 4.26 20.79
CA GLY A 249 -6.26 5.59 21.34
C GLY A 249 -4.99 6.11 22.04
N HIS A 250 -5.09 7.30 22.63
CA HIS A 250 -3.97 7.97 23.27
C HIS A 250 -3.28 7.06 24.33
N LYS A 251 -1.97 6.85 24.18
CA LYS A 251 -1.16 5.97 25.04
C LYS A 251 -1.73 4.56 25.27
N GLY A 252 -2.55 4.06 24.34
CA GLY A 252 -3.15 2.74 24.48
C GLY A 252 -4.22 2.65 25.58
N GLU A 253 -4.89 3.74 25.91
CA GLU A 253 -5.95 3.78 26.93
C GLU A 253 -7.17 2.92 26.55
N GLY A 254 -7.45 2.78 25.26
CA GLY A 254 -8.46 1.85 24.73
C GLY A 254 -7.97 0.40 24.80
N ASN A 255 -8.85 -0.51 25.18
CA ASN A 255 -8.59 -1.95 25.27
C ASN A 255 -9.85 -2.74 24.93
N ALA A 256 -9.78 -4.05 24.92
CA ALA A 256 -10.88 -4.93 24.62
C ALA A 256 -12.10 -4.70 25.53
N GLU A 257 -11.91 -4.49 26.84
CA GLU A 257 -12.99 -4.22 27.80
C GLU A 257 -13.74 -2.92 27.48
N LYS A 258 -12.98 -1.83 27.23
CA LYS A 258 -13.56 -0.53 26.85
C LYS A 258 -14.28 -0.60 25.50
N LEU A 259 -13.75 -1.38 24.55
CA LEU A 259 -14.44 -1.63 23.27
C LEU A 259 -15.75 -2.36 23.50
N ALA A 260 -15.76 -3.41 24.29
CA ALA A 260 -16.97 -4.17 24.62
C ALA A 260 -18.02 -3.30 25.33
N ALA A 261 -17.60 -2.47 26.30
CA ALA A 261 -18.48 -1.52 26.98
C ALA A 261 -19.07 -0.48 26.03
N PHE A 262 -18.23 0.11 25.16
CA PHE A 262 -18.66 1.09 24.15
C PHE A 262 -19.68 0.49 23.18
N CYS A 263 -19.47 -0.77 22.75
CA CYS A 263 -20.38 -1.49 21.88
C CYS A 263 -21.71 -1.81 22.61
N GLY A 264 -21.64 -2.27 23.87
CA GLY A 264 -22.81 -2.54 24.68
C GLY A 264 -23.69 -1.30 24.91
N GLU A 265 -23.11 -0.11 25.08
CA GLU A 265 -23.85 1.17 25.18
C GLU A 265 -24.66 1.50 23.91
N ARG A 266 -24.36 0.87 22.78
CA ARG A 266 -24.91 1.19 21.46
C ARG A 266 -25.57 0.02 20.74
N ASP A 267 -25.73 -1.12 21.43
CA ASP A 267 -26.23 -2.37 20.84
C ASP A 267 -25.47 -2.82 19.60
N LEU A 268 -24.14 -2.56 19.57
CA LEU A 268 -23.27 -2.97 18.48
C LEU A 268 -22.65 -4.33 18.80
N PRO A 269 -22.59 -5.25 17.82
CA PRO A 269 -21.89 -6.51 17.98
C PRO A 269 -20.39 -6.27 18.15
N CYS A 270 -19.79 -6.94 19.13
CA CYS A 270 -18.37 -6.89 19.43
C CYS A 270 -17.86 -8.30 19.71
N MET A 271 -16.77 -8.70 19.06
CA MET A 271 -16.11 -9.97 19.32
C MET A 271 -14.67 -9.72 19.78
N ILE A 272 -14.31 -10.35 20.89
CA ILE A 272 -12.94 -10.35 21.41
C ILE A 272 -12.35 -11.73 21.17
N VAL A 273 -11.29 -11.79 20.40
CA VAL A 273 -10.60 -13.04 20.07
C VAL A 273 -9.46 -13.24 21.06
N PRO A 274 -9.42 -14.37 21.76
CA PRO A 274 -8.36 -14.65 22.71
C PRO A 274 -7.02 -14.86 22.01
N GLU A 275 -5.94 -14.61 22.74
CA GLU A 275 -4.57 -14.88 22.28
C GLU A 275 -4.44 -16.33 21.80
N GLN A 276 -3.72 -16.50 20.69
CA GLN A 276 -3.49 -17.81 20.09
C GLN A 276 -2.07 -18.31 20.42
N THR A 277 -1.95 -19.60 20.66
CA THR A 277 -0.67 -20.29 20.89
C THR A 277 -0.54 -21.47 19.93
N LEU A 278 0.70 -21.78 19.54
CA LEU A 278 1.04 -22.97 18.78
C LEU A 278 2.15 -23.69 19.55
N ASP A 279 1.95 -24.96 19.87
CA ASP A 279 2.88 -25.79 20.67
C ASP A 279 3.30 -25.14 22.01
N GLY A 280 2.38 -24.41 22.66
CA GLY A 280 2.62 -23.68 23.89
C GLY A 280 3.39 -22.35 23.74
N ILE A 281 3.73 -21.97 22.51
CA ILE A 281 4.40 -20.71 22.20
C ILE A 281 3.36 -19.69 21.73
N ARG A 282 3.42 -18.48 22.27
CA ARG A 282 2.55 -17.37 21.84
C ARG A 282 2.82 -17.01 20.37
N ILE A 283 1.76 -16.94 19.55
CA ILE A 283 1.84 -16.47 18.18
C ILE A 283 1.94 -14.93 18.19
N SER A 284 3.07 -14.39 17.76
CA SER A 284 3.30 -12.93 17.74
C SER A 284 4.23 -12.51 16.61
N SER A 285 4.02 -11.29 16.09
CA SER A 285 4.91 -10.72 15.07
C SER A 285 6.36 -10.60 15.55
N THR A 286 6.60 -10.44 16.86
CA THR A 286 7.95 -10.37 17.42
C THR A 286 8.67 -11.71 17.30
N HIS A 287 8.03 -12.82 17.65
CA HIS A 287 8.59 -14.15 17.53
C HIS A 287 8.86 -14.50 16.05
N ILE A 288 7.86 -14.26 15.19
CA ILE A 288 7.98 -14.53 13.75
C ILE A 288 9.13 -13.73 13.12
N ARG A 289 9.30 -12.48 13.52
CA ARG A 289 10.41 -11.63 13.05
C ARG A 289 11.77 -12.23 13.38
N SER A 290 11.93 -12.76 14.61
CA SER A 290 13.17 -13.42 15.01
C SER A 290 13.45 -14.69 14.20
N LEU A 291 12.42 -15.46 13.82
CA LEU A 291 12.58 -16.64 12.96
C LEU A 291 13.02 -16.26 11.54
N ILE A 292 12.41 -15.23 10.95
CA ILE A 292 12.81 -14.72 9.63
C ILE A 292 14.25 -14.22 9.63
N GLU A 293 14.66 -13.46 10.66
CA GLU A 293 16.02 -12.95 10.81
C GLU A 293 17.04 -14.09 11.05
N ALA A 294 16.62 -15.17 11.67
CA ALA A 294 17.42 -16.39 11.84
C ALA A 294 17.48 -17.25 10.56
N GLY A 295 16.58 -17.03 9.60
CA GLY A 295 16.43 -17.81 8.38
C GLY A 295 15.63 -19.10 8.55
N ASP A 296 14.93 -19.24 9.68
CA ASP A 296 14.08 -20.42 9.95
C ASP A 296 12.69 -20.21 9.35
N MET A 297 12.62 -20.35 8.01
CA MET A 297 11.39 -20.10 7.26
C MET A 297 10.35 -21.17 7.49
N GLU A 298 10.76 -22.42 7.70
CA GLU A 298 9.85 -23.54 7.96
C GLU A 298 9.10 -23.33 9.29
N GLU A 299 9.80 -22.85 10.33
CA GLU A 299 9.17 -22.53 11.59
C GLU A 299 8.36 -21.23 11.50
N ALA A 300 8.88 -20.21 10.81
CA ALA A 300 8.13 -18.96 10.59
C ALA A 300 6.80 -19.21 9.87
N GLU A 301 6.76 -20.10 8.87
CA GLU A 301 5.55 -20.48 8.13
C GLU A 301 4.51 -21.12 9.04
N LYS A 302 4.91 -21.96 10.01
CA LYS A 302 3.97 -22.57 10.97
C LYS A 302 3.23 -21.51 11.78
N PHE A 303 3.92 -20.47 12.25
CA PHE A 303 3.32 -19.37 13.02
C PHE A 303 2.57 -18.36 12.13
N LEU A 304 3.06 -18.14 10.92
CA LEU A 304 2.39 -17.29 9.92
C LEU A 304 1.11 -17.96 9.40
N GLY A 305 1.09 -19.28 9.21
CA GLY A 305 0.02 -20.00 8.50
C GLY A 305 0.08 -19.81 6.97
N HIS A 306 1.17 -19.23 6.48
CA HIS A 306 1.53 -19.06 5.08
C HIS A 306 3.04 -18.81 4.96
N PRO A 307 3.68 -19.02 3.80
CA PRO A 307 5.08 -18.67 3.60
C PRO A 307 5.34 -17.17 3.85
N HIS A 308 6.54 -16.80 4.28
CA HIS A 308 6.95 -15.41 4.28
C HIS A 308 7.01 -14.88 2.85
N ILE A 309 6.35 -13.75 2.57
CA ILE A 309 6.25 -13.16 1.24
C ILE A 309 7.06 -11.88 1.11
N LEU A 310 7.62 -11.66 -0.08
CA LEU A 310 8.30 -10.44 -0.50
C LEU A 310 7.89 -10.10 -1.92
N SER A 311 7.10 -9.06 -2.10
CA SER A 311 6.76 -8.56 -3.44
C SER A 311 7.57 -7.33 -3.80
N GLY A 312 7.89 -7.18 -5.09
CA GLY A 312 8.55 -6.00 -5.60
C GLY A 312 8.67 -6.00 -7.12
N GLU A 313 8.96 -4.81 -7.64
CA GLU A 313 9.26 -4.63 -9.05
C GLU A 313 10.64 -5.20 -9.37
N VAL A 314 10.72 -5.93 -10.48
CA VAL A 314 12.00 -6.48 -10.96
C VAL A 314 12.84 -5.37 -11.57
N VAL A 315 13.94 -5.05 -10.91
CA VAL A 315 14.89 -4.00 -11.34
C VAL A 315 16.09 -4.57 -12.08
N SER A 316 16.75 -3.72 -12.86
CA SER A 316 17.97 -4.13 -13.58
C SER A 316 19.12 -4.42 -12.61
N GLY A 317 19.72 -5.61 -12.75
CA GLY A 317 20.95 -6.02 -12.06
C GLY A 317 22.18 -5.96 -12.94
N ARG A 318 23.31 -6.55 -12.49
CA ARG A 318 24.58 -6.63 -13.25
C ARG A 318 24.52 -7.56 -14.46
N LYS A 319 23.43 -8.30 -14.68
CA LYS A 319 23.21 -9.25 -15.79
C LYS A 319 24.26 -10.39 -15.89
N ILE A 320 25.07 -10.61 -14.86
CA ILE A 320 26.08 -11.68 -14.83
C ILE A 320 25.42 -13.05 -14.95
N GLY A 321 24.25 -13.27 -14.33
CA GLY A 321 23.50 -14.51 -14.42
C GLY A 321 23.18 -14.93 -15.85
N ARG A 322 22.87 -13.97 -16.74
CA ARG A 322 22.60 -14.26 -18.17
C ARG A 322 23.80 -14.86 -18.88
N THR A 323 25.04 -14.46 -18.54
CA THR A 323 26.26 -14.97 -19.18
C THR A 323 26.58 -16.42 -18.78
N ILE A 324 26.02 -16.87 -17.67
CA ILE A 324 26.20 -18.24 -17.14
C ILE A 324 24.93 -19.10 -17.26
N GLY A 325 23.93 -18.65 -18.02
CA GLY A 325 22.69 -19.41 -18.23
C GLY A 325 21.72 -19.41 -17.03
N VAL A 326 21.91 -18.52 -16.04
CA VAL A 326 21.09 -18.40 -14.82
C VAL A 326 20.55 -16.98 -14.71
N PRO A 327 19.55 -16.58 -15.54
CA PRO A 327 18.97 -15.25 -15.47
C PRO A 327 18.25 -15.05 -14.12
N THR A 328 18.56 -13.94 -13.42
CA THR A 328 17.96 -13.63 -12.12
C THR A 328 17.10 -12.37 -12.17
N ALA A 329 15.93 -12.44 -11.55
CA ALA A 329 15.11 -11.28 -11.20
C ALA A 329 15.69 -10.64 -9.93
N ASN A 330 15.87 -9.31 -9.95
CA ASN A 330 16.39 -8.57 -8.81
C ASN A 330 15.25 -7.75 -8.19
N ILE A 331 14.99 -7.96 -6.91
CA ILE A 331 13.97 -7.27 -6.14
C ILE A 331 14.64 -6.56 -4.98
N LEU A 332 14.32 -5.28 -4.77
CA LEU A 332 14.80 -4.52 -3.62
C LEU A 332 13.94 -4.82 -2.40
N ILE A 333 14.56 -5.12 -1.26
CA ILE A 333 13.84 -5.21 0.01
C ILE A 333 13.52 -3.78 0.45
N PRO A 334 12.23 -3.43 0.67
CA PRO A 334 11.85 -2.10 1.09
C PRO A 334 12.47 -1.73 2.44
N ASN A 335 12.86 -0.46 2.59
CA ASN A 335 13.32 0.03 3.88
C ASN A 335 12.25 -0.14 4.97
N GLY A 336 12.65 -0.58 6.14
CA GLY A 336 11.73 -0.82 7.26
C GLY A 336 11.02 -2.18 7.23
N VAL A 337 11.25 -3.00 6.20
CA VAL A 337 10.84 -4.41 6.18
C VAL A 337 11.98 -5.27 6.75
N VAL A 338 11.63 -6.30 7.51
CA VAL A 338 12.60 -7.26 8.05
C VAL A 338 13.39 -7.90 6.91
N THR A 339 14.70 -7.98 7.12
CA THR A 339 15.57 -8.66 6.16
C THR A 339 15.75 -10.10 6.59
N PRO A 340 15.38 -11.10 5.77
CA PRO A 340 15.73 -12.48 6.04
C PRO A 340 17.25 -12.66 6.18
N LYS A 341 17.68 -13.67 6.93
CA LYS A 341 19.10 -14.04 7.03
C LYS A 341 19.74 -14.08 5.65
N LEU A 342 20.93 -13.50 5.52
CA LEU A 342 21.65 -13.51 4.24
C LEU A 342 22.01 -14.94 3.82
N GLY A 343 21.72 -15.28 2.57
CA GLY A 343 21.97 -16.61 2.01
C GLY A 343 20.97 -17.02 0.94
N VAL A 344 20.96 -18.30 0.62
CA VAL A 344 20.17 -18.87 -0.48
C VAL A 344 18.97 -19.63 0.07
N TYR A 345 17.84 -19.47 -0.59
CA TYR A 345 16.54 -20.02 -0.20
C TYR A 345 15.87 -20.78 -1.33
N ALA A 346 15.16 -21.86 -0.98
CA ALA A 346 14.13 -22.45 -1.81
C ALA A 346 12.86 -21.59 -1.70
N CYS A 347 12.39 -21.11 -2.84
CA CYS A 347 11.22 -20.23 -2.92
C CYS A 347 10.27 -20.68 -4.02
N THR A 348 9.01 -20.23 -3.95
CA THR A 348 8.15 -20.08 -5.13
C THR A 348 8.07 -18.61 -5.54
N CYS A 349 7.74 -18.38 -6.81
CA CYS A 349 7.61 -17.06 -7.39
C CYS A 349 6.28 -16.96 -8.14
N GLN A 350 5.41 -16.04 -7.71
CA GLN A 350 4.15 -15.76 -8.38
C GLN A 350 4.38 -14.71 -9.48
N ILE A 351 4.03 -15.03 -10.71
CA ILE A 351 4.14 -14.17 -11.88
C ILE A 351 2.82 -14.21 -12.65
N GLU A 352 2.11 -13.10 -12.72
CA GLU A 352 0.85 -12.98 -13.49
C GLU A 352 -0.15 -14.12 -13.18
N GLY A 353 -0.24 -14.51 -11.90
CA GLY A 353 -1.17 -15.56 -11.43
C GLY A 353 -0.68 -16.99 -11.65
N LYS A 354 0.56 -17.19 -12.11
CA LYS A 354 1.20 -18.50 -12.22
C LYS A 354 2.33 -18.62 -11.22
N GLU A 355 2.47 -19.81 -10.65
CA GLU A 355 3.52 -20.15 -9.71
C GLU A 355 4.69 -20.88 -10.41
N TYR A 356 5.90 -20.47 -10.04
CA TYR A 356 7.16 -21.08 -10.50
C TYR A 356 8.06 -21.37 -9.31
N LEU A 357 8.84 -22.43 -9.36
CA LEU A 357 9.89 -22.66 -8.39
C LEU A 357 11.03 -21.65 -8.60
N SER A 358 11.68 -21.23 -7.55
CA SER A 358 12.80 -20.30 -7.65
C SER A 358 13.86 -20.53 -6.58
N VAL A 359 15.11 -20.24 -6.93
CA VAL A 359 16.25 -20.19 -6.03
C VAL A 359 16.58 -18.72 -5.80
N THR A 360 16.47 -18.27 -4.56
CA THR A 360 16.60 -16.84 -4.23
C THR A 360 17.79 -16.61 -3.31
N ASN A 361 18.70 -15.73 -3.69
CA ASN A 361 19.78 -15.24 -2.84
C ASN A 361 19.39 -13.90 -2.20
N ILE A 362 19.40 -13.82 -0.87
CA ILE A 362 19.31 -12.59 -0.12
C ILE A 362 20.73 -12.12 0.17
N GLY A 363 21.10 -11.00 -0.45
CA GLY A 363 22.45 -10.43 -0.34
C GLY A 363 22.44 -8.94 -0.07
N SER A 364 23.46 -8.44 0.61
CA SER A 364 23.67 -7.02 0.88
C SER A 364 24.78 -6.47 0.00
N ARG A 365 24.57 -5.31 -0.61
CA ARG A 365 25.57 -4.63 -1.41
C ARG A 365 25.83 -3.23 -0.90
N PRO A 366 27.12 -2.82 -0.83
CA PRO A 366 27.46 -1.43 -0.58
C PRO A 366 26.91 -0.53 -1.70
N THR A 367 26.28 0.57 -1.33
CA THR A 367 25.82 1.62 -2.25
C THR A 367 26.32 2.98 -1.76
N VAL A 368 26.27 3.98 -2.63
CA VAL A 368 26.55 5.37 -2.23
C VAL A 368 25.41 5.82 -1.31
N GLY A 369 25.63 5.70 0.01
CA GLY A 369 24.59 6.03 1.04
C GLY A 369 24.22 4.89 2.00
N GLY A 370 24.90 3.73 1.92
CA GLY A 370 24.68 2.61 2.86
C GLY A 370 24.69 1.23 2.20
N HIS A 371 24.13 0.27 2.92
CA HIS A 371 23.92 -1.09 2.41
C HIS A 371 22.48 -1.24 1.92
N GLN A 372 22.31 -1.70 0.69
CA GLN A 372 21.00 -2.04 0.15
C GLN A 372 20.88 -3.57 0.02
N THR A 373 19.92 -4.14 0.72
CA THR A 373 19.63 -5.57 0.64
C THR A 373 18.67 -5.84 -0.51
N ARG A 374 18.91 -6.94 -1.22
CA ARG A 374 18.08 -7.37 -2.35
C ARG A 374 17.92 -8.87 -2.40
N ALA A 375 16.84 -9.30 -2.99
CA ALA A 375 16.60 -10.67 -3.40
C ALA A 375 16.98 -10.82 -4.89
N GLU A 376 17.90 -11.73 -5.19
CA GLU A 376 18.27 -12.14 -6.54
C GLU A 376 17.71 -13.53 -6.79
N SER A 377 16.62 -13.63 -7.51
CA SER A 377 15.87 -14.88 -7.69
C SER A 377 16.05 -15.44 -9.10
N TRP A 378 16.57 -16.66 -9.19
CA TRP A 378 16.53 -17.45 -10.41
C TRP A 378 15.21 -18.23 -10.45
N ILE A 379 14.35 -17.88 -11.39
CA ILE A 379 13.04 -18.50 -11.57
C ILE A 379 13.23 -19.71 -12.51
N LEU A 380 12.94 -20.89 -12.00
CA LEU A 380 13.17 -22.14 -12.71
C LEU A 380 12.09 -22.34 -13.78
N ASP A 381 12.51 -22.85 -14.94
CA ASP A 381 11.61 -23.18 -16.06
C ASP A 381 10.80 -21.97 -16.59
N PHE A 382 11.29 -20.76 -16.33
CA PHE A 382 10.70 -19.52 -16.83
C PHE A 382 11.57 -18.91 -17.94
N ASP A 383 10.93 -18.62 -19.07
CA ASP A 383 11.53 -17.87 -20.18
C ASP A 383 10.66 -16.66 -20.49
N GLY A 384 11.16 -15.49 -20.21
CA GLY A 384 10.44 -14.23 -20.41
C GLY A 384 11.14 -13.02 -19.85
N ASP A 385 10.63 -11.83 -20.17
CA ASP A 385 11.11 -10.57 -19.61
C ASP A 385 10.23 -10.14 -18.43
N LEU A 386 10.89 -9.91 -17.28
CA LEU A 386 10.25 -9.50 -16.03
C LEU A 386 10.58 -8.07 -15.63
N TYR A 387 11.44 -7.36 -16.36
CA TYR A 387 11.80 -5.98 -15.98
C TYR A 387 10.57 -5.07 -15.92
N GLY A 388 10.45 -4.34 -14.80
CA GLY A 388 9.32 -3.46 -14.53
C GLY A 388 8.03 -4.19 -14.12
N LYS A 389 8.01 -5.53 -14.11
CA LYS A 389 6.88 -6.30 -13.60
C LYS A 389 7.04 -6.54 -12.10
N THR A 390 5.92 -6.57 -11.39
CA THR A 390 5.89 -6.97 -9.98
C THR A 390 5.80 -8.50 -9.89
N VAL A 391 6.66 -9.09 -9.07
CA VAL A 391 6.61 -10.51 -8.73
C VAL A 391 6.54 -10.67 -7.21
N THR A 392 6.02 -11.80 -6.74
CA THR A 392 5.95 -12.15 -5.31
C THR A 392 6.77 -13.41 -5.09
N LEU A 393 7.77 -13.32 -4.21
CA LEU A 393 8.53 -14.46 -3.72
C LEU A 393 7.90 -14.98 -2.43
N GLU A 394 7.73 -16.28 -2.33
CA GLU A 394 7.32 -17.00 -1.12
C GLU A 394 8.52 -17.84 -0.65
N PHE A 395 8.97 -17.60 0.59
CA PHE A 395 10.16 -18.23 1.17
C PHE A 395 9.77 -19.47 1.95
N HIS A 396 10.29 -20.64 1.55
CA HIS A 396 9.96 -21.90 2.19
C HIS A 396 11.09 -22.46 3.04
N LYS A 397 12.35 -22.42 2.54
CA LYS A 397 13.47 -23.01 3.26
C LYS A 397 14.78 -22.28 3.03
N PHE A 398 15.57 -22.12 4.08
CA PHE A 398 16.96 -21.68 3.99
C PHE A 398 17.85 -22.88 3.55
N LEU A 399 18.49 -22.76 2.39
CA LEU A 399 19.34 -23.81 1.86
C LEU A 399 20.78 -23.71 2.39
N ARG A 400 21.36 -22.51 2.34
CA ARG A 400 22.74 -22.28 2.77
C ARG A 400 23.09 -20.79 2.92
N ALA A 401 24.20 -20.52 3.63
CA ALA A 401 24.79 -19.18 3.67
C ALA A 401 25.47 -18.82 2.32
N GLU A 402 25.74 -17.53 2.12
CA GLU A 402 26.56 -17.06 1.01
C GLU A 402 27.98 -17.61 1.13
N VAL A 403 28.51 -18.11 0.00
CA VAL A 403 29.88 -18.62 -0.10
C VAL A 403 30.60 -17.95 -1.26
N LYS A 404 31.88 -17.62 -1.08
CA LYS A 404 32.75 -17.18 -2.19
C LYS A 404 33.21 -18.37 -2.98
N PHE A 405 33.07 -18.31 -4.30
CA PHE A 405 33.51 -19.37 -5.21
C PHE A 405 34.82 -18.97 -5.89
N GLU A 406 35.69 -19.96 -6.09
CA GLU A 406 37.00 -19.77 -6.75
C GLU A 406 36.86 -19.36 -8.23
N ASN A 407 35.81 -19.83 -8.88
CA ASN A 407 35.57 -19.56 -10.31
C ASN A 407 34.07 -19.68 -10.64
N LEU A 408 33.70 -19.22 -11.86
CA LEU A 408 32.34 -19.25 -12.35
C LEU A 408 31.77 -20.68 -12.50
N THR A 409 32.61 -21.64 -12.83
CA THR A 409 32.20 -23.05 -12.98
C THR A 409 31.71 -23.62 -11.64
N ALA A 410 32.48 -23.38 -10.57
CA ALA A 410 32.09 -23.80 -9.22
C ALA A 410 30.79 -23.11 -8.75
N LEU A 411 30.62 -21.82 -9.07
CA LEU A 411 29.38 -21.09 -8.81
C LEU A 411 28.18 -21.71 -9.56
N CYS A 412 28.31 -21.96 -10.86
CA CYS A 412 27.27 -22.59 -11.68
C CYS A 412 26.87 -23.96 -11.13
N ALA A 413 27.86 -24.79 -10.80
CA ALA A 413 27.62 -26.12 -10.25
C ALA A 413 26.86 -26.07 -8.91
N GLN A 414 27.14 -25.07 -8.07
CA GLN A 414 26.39 -24.89 -6.81
C GLN A 414 24.98 -24.43 -7.07
N ILE A 415 24.74 -23.44 -7.95
CA ILE A 415 23.40 -22.94 -8.28
C ILE A 415 22.53 -24.09 -8.85
N GLN A 416 23.12 -25.00 -9.66
CA GLN A 416 22.38 -26.16 -10.17
C GLN A 416 22.03 -27.16 -9.03
N ARG A 417 22.91 -27.37 -8.05
CA ARG A 417 22.58 -28.17 -6.85
C ARG A 417 21.45 -27.55 -6.06
N ASP A 418 21.49 -26.22 -5.82
CA ASP A 418 20.44 -25.48 -5.12
C ASP A 418 19.08 -25.63 -5.86
N ALA A 419 19.08 -25.61 -7.19
CA ALA A 419 17.87 -25.83 -8.00
C ALA A 419 17.33 -27.27 -7.89
N VAL A 420 18.22 -28.27 -7.89
CA VAL A 420 17.80 -29.67 -7.68
C VAL A 420 17.18 -29.85 -6.30
N GLU A 421 17.83 -29.32 -5.28
CA GLU A 421 17.31 -29.35 -3.89
C GLU A 421 15.97 -28.65 -3.77
N THR A 422 15.83 -27.45 -4.37
CA THR A 422 14.55 -26.70 -4.38
C THR A 422 13.44 -27.53 -5.05
N ARG A 423 13.72 -28.19 -6.18
CA ARG A 423 12.75 -29.06 -6.85
C ARG A 423 12.35 -30.28 -6.01
N ALA A 424 13.28 -30.81 -5.22
CA ALA A 424 13.00 -31.95 -4.33
C ALA A 424 12.18 -31.56 -3.10
N LEU A 425 12.34 -30.32 -2.62
CA LEU A 425 11.65 -29.82 -1.44
C LEU A 425 10.22 -29.32 -1.73
N LEU A 426 10.00 -28.71 -2.91
CA LEU A 426 8.76 -27.99 -3.22
C LEU A 426 7.90 -28.66 -4.32
N ARG A 427 8.25 -29.86 -4.74
CA ARG A 427 7.43 -30.73 -5.60
C ARG A 427 6.81 -31.82 -4.74
#